data_01f834090add54492c298b14134fda04
#
_entry.id   01f834090add54492c298b14134fda04
#
_cell.length_a   1.000
_cell.length_b   1.000
_cell.length_c   1.000
_cell.angle_alpha   90.00
_cell.angle_beta   90.00
_cell.angle_gamma   90.00
#
_symmetry.space_group_name_H-M   'P 1'
#
loop_
_entity.id
_entity.type
_entity.pdbx_description
1 polymer ?
#
loop_
_entity_poly.entity_id
_entity_poly.type
_entity_poly.pdbx_seq_one_letter_code
_entity_poly.pdbx_strand_id
1 'polypeptide(L)' 'MTKIKEVIKNSGVAQYQIADYLNMHEATLSKRLRKEVTADFERQILLAITAIKMEKGDK' A
#
# COMPACT_ATOMS: atom_id res chain seq x y z
N MET A 1 1.09 -15.06 8.26
CA MET A 1 1.65 -13.95 8.67
C MET A 1 1.95 -12.98 7.65
N THR A 2 1.33 -11.92 7.64
CA THR A 2 1.45 -10.91 6.64
C THR A 2 2.51 -9.92 6.96
N LYS A 3 3.37 -9.69 6.05
CA LYS A 3 4.41 -8.69 6.25
C LYS A 3 4.19 -7.51 5.35
N ILE A 4 2.96 -7.35 4.89
CA ILE A 4 2.68 -6.27 3.97
C ILE A 4 2.97 -4.91 4.60
N LYS A 5 2.77 -4.79 5.90
CA LYS A 5 3.06 -3.54 6.57
C LYS A 5 4.54 -3.22 6.51
N GLU A 6 5.36 -4.24 6.63
CA GLU A 6 6.80 -4.04 6.54
C GLU A 6 7.20 -3.69 5.11
N VAL A 7 6.53 -4.30 4.16
CA VAL A 7 6.81 -3.99 2.76
C VAL A 7 6.52 -2.53 2.49
N ILE A 8 5.39 -2.05 2.99
CA ILE A 8 5.04 -0.65 2.82
C ILE A 8 6.07 0.24 3.48
N LYS A 9 6.45 -0.10 4.69
CA LYS A 9 7.41 0.70 5.43
C LYS A 9 8.75 0.75 4.72
N ASN A 10 9.20 -0.40 4.24
CA ASN A 10 10.51 -0.47 3.60
C ASN A 10 10.51 0.16 2.22
N SER A 11 9.34 0.26 1.62
CA SER A 11 9.26 0.84 0.28
C SER A 11 9.44 2.35 0.30
N GLY A 12 9.21 2.96 1.45
CA GLY A 12 9.30 4.40 1.54
C GLY A 12 8.03 5.10 1.09
N VAL A 13 7.00 4.33 0.79
CA VAL A 13 5.73 4.90 0.35
C VAL A 13 4.80 5.01 1.54
N ALA A 14 4.17 6.16 1.70
CA ALA A 14 3.26 6.38 2.81
C ALA A 14 1.93 5.68 2.56
N GLN A 15 1.26 5.33 3.65
CA GLN A 15 -0.02 4.66 3.53
C GLN A 15 -1.06 5.53 2.83
N TYR A 16 -1.02 6.82 3.08
CA TYR A 16 -2.03 7.68 2.45
C TYR A 16 -1.85 7.71 0.94
N GLN A 17 -0.63 7.53 0.46
CA GLN A 17 -0.39 7.49 -0.97
C GLN A 17 -1.01 6.22 -1.58
N ILE A 18 -0.87 5.11 -0.88
CA ILE A 18 -1.44 3.87 -1.34
C ILE A 18 -2.96 3.95 -1.31
N ALA A 19 -3.50 4.51 -0.23
CA ALA A 19 -4.94 4.65 -0.13
C ALA A 19 -5.48 5.52 -1.26
N ASP A 20 -4.77 6.58 -1.56
CA ASP A 20 -5.19 7.46 -2.63
C ASP A 20 -5.16 6.73 -3.98
N TYR A 21 -4.13 5.94 -4.19
CA TYR A 21 -4.01 5.18 -5.42
C TYR A 21 -5.17 4.20 -5.56
N LEU A 22 -5.55 3.56 -4.45
CA LEU A 22 -6.62 2.59 -4.46
C LEU A 22 -7.99 3.23 -4.29
N ASN A 23 -8.01 4.57 -4.24
CA ASN A 23 -9.28 5.28 -4.15
C ASN A 23 -10.03 4.94 -2.87
N MET A 24 -9.35 4.94 -1.76
CA MET A 24 -9.97 4.68 -0.47
C MET A 24 -9.36 5.59 0.57
N HIS A 25 -10.03 5.67 1.71
CA HIS A 25 -9.54 6.50 2.79
C HIS A 25 -8.36 5.84 3.48
N GLU A 26 -7.47 6.66 3.99
CA GLU A 26 -6.33 6.15 4.71
C GLU A 26 -6.78 5.33 5.92
N ALA A 27 -7.81 5.79 6.59
CA ALA A 27 -8.32 5.07 7.75
C ALA A 27 -8.81 3.68 7.36
N THR A 28 -9.48 3.60 6.22
CA THR A 28 -9.97 2.32 5.73
C THR A 28 -8.81 1.39 5.41
N LEU A 29 -7.80 1.92 4.75
CA LEU A 29 -6.64 1.11 4.42
C LEU A 29 -5.96 0.60 5.68
N SER A 30 -5.77 1.47 6.64
CA SER A 30 -5.11 1.10 7.87
C SER A 30 -5.90 0.01 8.60
N LYS A 31 -7.22 0.15 8.59
CA LYS A 31 -8.06 -0.84 9.25
C LYS A 31 -7.95 -2.19 8.57
N ARG A 32 -7.93 -2.20 7.25
CA ARG A 32 -7.83 -3.45 6.52
C ARG A 32 -6.49 -4.12 6.77
N LEU A 33 -5.44 -3.32 6.83
CA LEU A 33 -4.11 -3.88 7.06
C LEU A 33 -4.02 -4.56 8.42
N ARG A 34 -4.79 -4.07 9.37
CA ARG A 34 -4.74 -4.64 10.71
C ARG A 34 -5.61 -5.87 10.84
N LYS A 35 -6.69 -5.92 10.08
CA LYS A 35 -7.62 -7.01 10.21
C LYS A 35 -7.25 -8.19 9.35
N GLU A 36 -7.44 -8.04 8.10
CA GLU A 36 -7.26 -9.13 7.19
C GLU A 36 -6.75 -8.64 5.87
N VAL A 37 -5.65 -9.19 5.43
CA VAL A 37 -5.10 -8.84 4.14
C VAL A 37 -5.17 -10.08 3.27
N THR A 38 -6.07 -10.05 2.29
CA THR A 38 -6.18 -11.15 1.36
C THR A 38 -5.07 -11.06 0.32
N ALA A 39 -4.88 -12.15 -0.40
CA ALA A 39 -3.85 -12.17 -1.43
C ALA A 39 -4.15 -11.12 -2.50
N ASP A 40 -5.41 -10.95 -2.85
CA ASP A 40 -5.79 -9.95 -3.84
C ASP A 40 -5.47 -8.55 -3.36
N PHE A 41 -5.81 -8.27 -2.12
CA PHE A 41 -5.57 -6.95 -1.57
C PHE A 41 -4.07 -6.67 -1.49
N GLU A 42 -3.33 -7.68 -1.08
CA GLU A 42 -1.88 -7.53 -0.99
C GLU A 42 -1.29 -7.21 -2.36
N ARG A 43 -1.78 -7.89 -3.38
CA ARG A 43 -1.31 -7.63 -4.73
C ARG A 43 -1.60 -6.20 -5.16
N GLN A 44 -2.78 -5.71 -4.83
CA GLN A 44 -3.13 -4.35 -5.18
C GLN A 44 -2.22 -3.35 -4.49
N ILE A 45 -1.90 -3.63 -3.25
CA ILE A 45 -1.00 -2.75 -2.51
C ILE A 45 0.37 -2.74 -3.16
N LEU A 46 0.86 -3.91 -3.56
CA LEU A 46 2.17 -3.98 -4.20
C LEU A 46 2.16 -3.23 -5.52
N LEU A 47 1.07 -3.33 -6.26
CA LEU A 47 0.96 -2.59 -7.51
C LEU A 47 0.95 -1.10 -7.25
N ALA A 48 0.25 -0.68 -6.22
CA ALA A 48 0.19 0.73 -5.86
C ALA A 48 1.58 1.24 -5.49
N ILE A 49 2.29 0.46 -4.70
CA ILE A 49 3.63 0.86 -4.31
C ILE A 49 4.53 1.01 -5.52
N THR A 50 4.47 0.05 -6.42
CA THR A 50 5.29 0.08 -7.61
C THR A 50 4.96 1.30 -8.45
N ALA A 51 3.69 1.57 -8.65
CA ALA A 51 3.29 2.70 -9.47
C ALA A 51 3.73 4.01 -8.84
N ILE A 52 3.57 4.14 -7.54
CA ILE A 52 3.95 5.36 -6.86
C ILE A 52 5.45 5.57 -6.92
N LYS A 53 6.20 4.51 -6.72
CA LYS A 53 7.65 4.62 -6.75
C LYS A 53 8.14 4.98 -8.14
N MET A 54 7.49 4.44 -9.14
CA MET A 54 7.91 4.73 -10.50
C MET A 54 7.69 6.20 -10.82
N GLU A 55 6.60 6.75 -10.34
CA GLU A 55 6.35 8.15 -10.57
C GLU A 55 7.38 9.02 -9.89
N LYS A 56 7.68 8.70 -8.66
CA LYS A 56 8.64 9.50 -7.93
C LYS A 56 10.04 9.27 -8.44
N GLY A 57 10.36 8.04 -8.70
CA GLY A 57 11.70 7.70 -9.14
C GLY A 57 12.05 8.34 -10.45
N ASP A 58 11.05 8.82 -11.11
CA ASP A 58 11.26 9.42 -12.39
C ASP A 58 12.02 10.72 -12.31
N LYS A 59 12.20 11.22 -11.14
CA LYS A 59 12.90 12.48 -11.01
C LYS A 59 14.34 12.40 -11.35
#